data_8e3cf6d8a758439f55d840ace9fa4360
#
_entry.id   8e3cf6d8a758439f55d840ace9fa4360
#
_cell.length_a   1.000
_cell.length_b   1.000
_cell.length_c   1.000
_cell.angle_alpha   90.00
_cell.angle_beta   90.00
_cell.angle_gamma   90.00
#
_symmetry.space_group_name_H-M   'P 1'
#
loop_
_entity.id
_entity.type
_entity.pdbx_description
1 polymer ?
#
loop_
_entity_poly.entity_id
_entity_poly.type
_entity_poly.pdbx_seq_one_letter_code
_entity_poly.pdbx_strand_id
1 'polypeptide(L)'
;CLFWRQKEIVRIKMLTEYLEKVNMGYCGTLLQTGEDDFSKLQDEIYKTVTELHQTRDAAVQAKNNFADNLYNIAHQIKTPVTSISLSVQMMQDNPSPIYLEQIRRQISHMTHFEDALLLLSRIDAGTLSLKREDVDVFTILMLAADNLQEMFLKADVFVDIPESGEMLICADMEWTMEAIMNILKDCMEHTPSGGTVHCSYEQNPLYTQIRIWDTGAGFAKEDIPHLFERFYRGRKMKGDGIGIGLALSKAIIEEQNGTITARNLINAGACFEIRFYSH
;
A
#
# COMPACT_ATOMS: atom_id res chain seq x y z
N CYS A 1 38.42 39.48 30.67
CA CYS A 1 38.87 39.06 29.32
C CYS A 1 39.35 37.60 29.25
N LEU A 2 40.26 37.13 30.10
CA LEU A 2 40.84 35.79 30.03
C LEU A 2 39.80 34.67 30.28
N PHE A 3 38.94 34.83 31.27
CA PHE A 3 37.89 33.86 31.63
C PHE A 3 36.84 33.67 30.52
N TRP A 4 36.46 34.75 29.82
CA TRP A 4 35.53 34.72 28.72
C TRP A 4 36.12 33.96 27.52
N ARG A 5 37.35 34.24 27.18
CA ARG A 5 38.07 33.59 26.10
C ARG A 5 38.27 32.08 26.33
N GLN A 6 38.44 31.67 27.57
CA GLN A 6 38.60 30.28 27.96
C GLN A 6 37.28 29.50 27.85
N LYS A 7 36.13 30.15 28.15
CA LYS A 7 34.81 29.58 28.00
C LYS A 7 34.45 29.34 26.51
N GLU A 8 34.78 30.28 25.64
CA GLU A 8 34.56 30.12 24.19
C GLU A 8 35.43 29.01 23.56
N ILE A 9 36.67 28.87 23.98
CA ILE A 9 37.54 27.79 23.48
C ILE A 9 37.00 26.42 23.87
N VAL A 10 36.49 26.25 25.08
CA VAL A 10 35.88 25.00 25.52
C VAL A 10 34.63 24.69 24.70
N ARG A 11 33.77 25.67 24.43
CA ARG A 11 32.54 25.47 23.63
C ARG A 11 32.88 25.09 22.17
N ILE A 12 33.85 25.74 21.56
CA ILE A 12 34.33 25.38 20.23
C ILE A 12 34.85 23.93 20.21
N LYS A 13 35.64 23.54 21.20
CA LYS A 13 36.14 22.19 21.30
C LYS A 13 35.04 21.15 21.43
N MET A 14 34.02 21.42 22.25
CA MET A 14 32.85 20.54 22.39
C MET A 14 32.07 20.40 21.08
N LEU A 15 31.90 21.51 20.32
CA LEU A 15 31.25 21.48 19.03
C LEU A 15 32.08 20.69 18.00
N THR A 16 33.38 20.84 18.00
CA THR A 16 34.29 20.07 17.14
C THR A 16 34.22 18.58 17.45
N GLU A 17 34.29 18.20 18.72
CA GLU A 17 34.14 16.79 19.15
C GLU A 17 32.77 16.21 18.79
N TYR A 18 31.70 17.02 18.86
CA TYR A 18 30.38 16.63 18.40
C TYR A 18 30.36 16.35 16.91
N LEU A 19 30.88 17.27 16.08
CA LEU A 19 30.93 17.11 14.62
C LEU A 19 31.80 15.92 14.19
N GLU A 20 32.92 15.66 14.90
CA GLU A 20 33.72 14.46 14.67
C GLU A 20 32.95 13.17 14.94
N LYS A 21 32.18 13.12 16.05
CA LYS A 21 31.28 11.97 16.35
C LYS A 21 30.21 11.79 15.31
N VAL A 22 29.58 12.89 14.86
CA VAL A 22 28.59 12.87 13.76
C VAL A 22 29.19 12.30 12.49
N ASN A 23 30.40 12.72 12.12
CA ASN A 23 31.11 12.18 10.95
C ASN A 23 31.45 10.69 11.07
N MET A 24 31.58 10.16 12.29
CA MET A 24 31.75 8.74 12.57
C MET A 24 30.40 7.97 12.62
N GLY A 25 29.28 8.66 12.43
CA GLY A 25 27.93 8.05 12.40
C GLY A 25 27.22 7.98 13.76
N TYR A 26 27.73 8.67 14.79
CA TYR A 26 27.07 8.71 16.10
C TYR A 26 26.10 9.90 16.18
N CYS A 27 24.84 9.64 16.50
CA CYS A 27 23.85 10.66 16.85
C CYS A 27 23.96 10.97 18.35
N GLY A 28 24.48 12.15 18.68
CA GLY A 28 24.54 12.63 20.07
C GLY A 28 23.70 13.89 20.23
N THR A 29 23.21 14.14 21.46
CA THR A 29 22.57 15.43 21.80
C THR A 29 23.62 16.44 22.23
N LEU A 30 23.53 17.65 21.68
CA LEU A 30 24.34 18.78 22.13
C LEU A 30 23.62 19.45 23.32
N LEU A 31 24.29 19.56 24.47
CA LEU A 31 23.72 20.28 25.60
C LEU A 31 23.80 21.78 25.36
N GLN A 32 22.64 22.46 25.43
CA GLN A 32 22.56 23.91 25.37
C GLN A 32 23.27 24.54 26.56
N THR A 33 24.16 25.51 26.33
CA THR A 33 24.95 26.14 27.39
C THR A 33 24.69 27.65 27.57
N GLY A 34 23.67 28.22 26.93
CA GLY A 34 23.35 29.66 27.09
C GLY A 34 22.40 30.22 26.02
N GLU A 35 22.06 31.50 26.09
CA GLU A 35 21.21 32.25 25.15
C GLU A 35 22.02 33.27 24.31
N ASP A 36 23.26 32.98 23.99
CA ASP A 36 24.10 33.84 23.17
C ASP A 36 24.14 33.42 21.69
N ASP A 37 24.76 34.22 20.85
CA ASP A 37 24.84 33.97 19.40
C ASP A 37 25.57 32.65 19.06
N PHE A 38 26.46 32.18 19.93
CA PHE A 38 27.11 30.88 19.78
C PHE A 38 26.11 29.72 20.04
N SER A 39 25.21 29.87 20.99
CA SER A 39 24.15 28.90 21.23
C SER A 39 23.20 28.78 20.05
N LYS A 40 22.85 29.91 19.42
CA LYS A 40 22.05 29.91 18.17
C LYS A 40 22.76 29.16 17.05
N LEU A 41 24.08 29.36 16.89
CA LEU A 41 24.87 28.61 15.94
C LEU A 41 24.89 27.11 16.24
N GLN A 42 25.01 26.74 17.51
CA GLN A 42 24.96 25.33 17.94
C GLN A 42 23.59 24.71 17.61
N ASP A 43 22.49 25.40 17.87
CA ASP A 43 21.14 24.94 17.57
C ASP A 43 20.93 24.75 16.07
N GLU A 44 21.42 25.69 15.24
CA GLU A 44 21.29 25.58 13.80
C GLU A 44 22.13 24.42 13.22
N ILE A 45 23.35 24.21 13.75
CA ILE A 45 24.16 23.05 13.40
C ILE A 45 23.49 21.75 13.83
N TYR A 46 22.93 21.69 15.04
CA TYR A 46 22.22 20.50 15.52
C TYR A 46 21.01 20.18 14.65
N LYS A 47 20.21 21.19 14.29
CA LYS A 47 19.07 21.06 13.39
C LYS A 47 19.50 20.54 12.02
N THR A 48 20.51 21.16 11.41
CA THR A 48 21.03 20.75 10.10
C THR A 48 21.56 19.30 10.14
N VAL A 49 22.29 18.92 11.17
CA VAL A 49 22.77 17.55 11.36
C VAL A 49 21.62 16.57 11.50
N THR A 50 20.59 16.92 12.28
CA THR A 50 19.40 16.08 12.47
C THR A 50 18.64 15.88 11.16
N GLU A 51 18.43 16.93 10.39
CA GLU A 51 17.81 16.88 9.06
C GLU A 51 18.63 16.04 8.07
N LEU A 52 19.95 16.17 8.11
CA LEU A 52 20.86 15.37 7.27
C LEU A 52 20.76 13.87 7.62
N HIS A 53 20.75 13.52 8.90
CA HIS A 53 20.57 12.13 9.32
C HIS A 53 19.20 11.58 8.90
N GLN A 54 18.11 12.31 9.11
CA GLN A 54 16.78 11.90 8.69
C GLN A 54 16.71 11.68 7.18
N THR A 55 17.29 12.60 6.40
CA THR A 55 17.34 12.49 4.93
C THR A 55 18.16 11.28 4.48
N ARG A 56 19.32 11.04 5.14
CA ARG A 56 20.15 9.86 4.86
C ARG A 56 19.43 8.57 5.18
N ASP A 57 18.81 8.48 6.35
CA ASP A 57 18.09 7.27 6.77
C ASP A 57 16.91 6.99 5.85
N ALA A 58 16.15 8.02 5.47
CA ALA A 58 15.09 7.93 4.47
C ALA A 58 15.63 7.44 3.11
N ALA A 59 16.78 7.97 2.64
CA ALA A 59 17.40 7.54 1.40
C ALA A 59 17.89 6.08 1.45
N VAL A 60 18.48 5.65 2.57
CA VAL A 60 18.90 4.26 2.78
C VAL A 60 17.68 3.33 2.78
N GLN A 61 16.61 3.71 3.46
CA GLN A 61 15.38 2.94 3.51
C GLN A 61 14.71 2.85 2.12
N ALA A 62 14.65 3.96 1.38
CA ALA A 62 14.16 3.97 0.01
C ALA A 62 14.98 3.05 -0.92
N LYS A 63 16.32 3.05 -0.79
CA LYS A 63 17.20 2.16 -1.53
C LYS A 63 16.95 0.69 -1.21
N ASN A 64 16.78 0.34 0.07
CA ASN A 64 16.51 -1.04 0.47
C ASN A 64 15.14 -1.49 -0.04
N ASN A 65 14.11 -0.68 0.13
CA ASN A 65 12.76 -0.94 -0.39
C ASN A 65 12.78 -1.14 -1.92
N PHE A 66 13.58 -0.34 -2.64
CA PHE A 66 13.74 -0.49 -4.09
C PHE A 66 14.39 -1.83 -4.46
N ALA A 67 15.45 -2.25 -3.74
CA ALA A 67 16.11 -3.52 -3.96
C ALA A 67 15.16 -4.70 -3.70
N ASP A 68 14.40 -4.65 -2.59
CA ASP A 68 13.41 -5.67 -2.24
C ASP A 68 12.27 -5.73 -3.27
N ASN A 69 11.80 -4.59 -3.75
CA ASN A 69 10.80 -4.52 -4.82
C ASN A 69 11.31 -5.16 -6.11
N LEU A 70 12.55 -4.87 -6.55
CA LEU A 70 13.15 -5.50 -7.73
C LEU A 70 13.28 -7.01 -7.58
N TYR A 71 13.71 -7.47 -6.40
CA TYR A 71 13.80 -8.90 -6.11
C TYR A 71 12.43 -9.58 -6.21
N ASN A 72 11.40 -8.96 -5.62
CA ASN A 72 10.03 -9.47 -5.66
C ASN A 72 9.48 -9.49 -7.08
N ILE A 73 9.69 -8.43 -7.88
CA ILE A 73 9.30 -8.38 -9.30
C ILE A 73 9.95 -9.53 -10.08
N ALA A 74 11.26 -9.71 -9.92
CA ALA A 74 11.98 -10.78 -10.62
C ALA A 74 11.43 -12.17 -10.25
N HIS A 75 11.11 -12.38 -8.97
CA HIS A 75 10.53 -13.63 -8.50
C HIS A 75 9.11 -13.84 -9.05
N GLN A 76 8.27 -12.82 -9.06
CA GLN A 76 6.90 -12.88 -9.58
C GLN A 76 6.83 -13.07 -11.11
N ILE A 77 7.85 -12.65 -11.86
CA ILE A 77 7.99 -12.94 -13.29
C ILE A 77 8.50 -14.37 -13.51
N LYS A 78 9.46 -14.82 -12.71
CA LYS A 78 10.10 -16.14 -12.87
C LYS A 78 9.09 -17.29 -12.76
N THR A 79 8.17 -17.22 -11.81
CA THR A 79 7.20 -18.29 -11.55
C THR A 79 6.28 -18.57 -12.74
N PRO A 80 5.55 -17.59 -13.32
CA PRO A 80 4.70 -17.82 -14.49
C PRO A 80 5.51 -18.22 -15.74
N VAL A 81 6.69 -17.63 -15.95
CA VAL A 81 7.57 -18.00 -17.07
C VAL A 81 7.98 -19.48 -16.97
N THR A 82 8.34 -19.94 -15.79
CA THR A 82 8.68 -21.37 -15.56
C THR A 82 7.46 -22.26 -15.79
N SER A 83 6.28 -21.87 -15.32
CA SER A 83 5.02 -22.61 -15.54
C SER A 83 4.64 -22.68 -17.01
N ILE A 84 4.79 -21.59 -17.76
CA ILE A 84 4.57 -21.56 -19.21
C ILE A 84 5.54 -22.51 -19.92
N SER A 85 6.84 -22.41 -19.59
CA SER A 85 7.86 -23.27 -20.19
C SER A 85 7.59 -24.74 -19.96
N LEU A 86 7.20 -25.12 -18.75
CA LEU A 86 6.84 -26.50 -18.41
C LEU A 86 5.58 -26.94 -19.17
N SER A 87 4.55 -26.10 -19.25
CA SER A 87 3.31 -26.41 -19.98
C SER A 87 3.57 -26.60 -21.49
N VAL A 88 4.47 -25.81 -22.08
CA VAL A 88 4.90 -25.95 -23.49
C VAL A 88 5.64 -27.29 -23.70
N GLN A 89 6.53 -27.66 -22.78
CA GLN A 89 7.24 -28.93 -22.85
C GLN A 89 6.27 -30.11 -22.73
N MET A 90 5.36 -30.08 -21.76
CA MET A 90 4.36 -31.14 -21.60
C MET A 90 3.41 -31.25 -22.80
N MET A 91 3.13 -30.13 -23.48
CA MET A 91 2.30 -30.12 -24.70
C MET A 91 3.01 -30.71 -25.89
N GLN A 92 4.35 -30.68 -25.95
CA GLN A 92 5.16 -31.37 -26.96
C GLN A 92 5.12 -32.91 -26.78
N ASP A 93 5.18 -33.37 -25.51
CA ASP A 93 5.17 -34.80 -25.19
C ASP A 93 3.77 -35.41 -25.25
N ASN A 94 2.74 -34.65 -24.82
CA ASN A 94 1.33 -35.08 -24.78
C ASN A 94 0.39 -33.90 -25.04
N PRO A 95 -0.03 -33.64 -26.29
CA PRO A 95 -0.93 -32.53 -26.61
C PRO A 95 -2.26 -32.60 -25.85
N SER A 96 -2.52 -31.60 -25.00
CA SER A 96 -3.77 -31.47 -24.22
C SER A 96 -4.23 -30.01 -24.15
N PRO A 97 -5.55 -29.74 -24.31
CA PRO A 97 -6.12 -28.41 -24.14
C PRO A 97 -5.85 -27.79 -22.75
N ILE A 98 -5.63 -28.62 -21.74
CA ILE A 98 -5.34 -28.19 -20.37
C ILE A 98 -4.08 -27.33 -20.30
N TYR A 99 -3.02 -27.71 -21.02
CA TYR A 99 -1.77 -26.94 -21.05
C TYR A 99 -1.92 -25.59 -21.74
N LEU A 100 -2.75 -25.52 -22.77
CA LEU A 100 -3.09 -24.25 -23.44
C LEU A 100 -3.82 -23.31 -22.50
N GLU A 101 -4.78 -23.81 -21.74
CA GLU A 101 -5.51 -23.03 -20.74
C GLU A 101 -4.60 -22.56 -19.60
N GLN A 102 -3.69 -23.42 -19.13
CA GLN A 102 -2.67 -23.03 -18.16
C GLN A 102 -1.78 -21.88 -18.68
N ILE A 103 -1.30 -21.99 -19.93
CA ILE A 103 -0.48 -20.94 -20.56
C ILE A 103 -1.27 -19.63 -20.63
N ARG A 104 -2.51 -19.66 -21.12
CA ARG A 104 -3.38 -18.47 -21.21
C ARG A 104 -3.57 -17.80 -19.84
N ARG A 105 -3.83 -18.58 -18.80
CA ARG A 105 -3.99 -18.08 -17.44
C ARG A 105 -2.71 -17.41 -16.93
N GLN A 106 -1.53 -18.01 -17.18
CA GLN A 106 -0.26 -17.42 -16.78
C GLN A 106 0.05 -16.12 -17.53
N ILE A 107 -0.24 -16.07 -18.83
CA ILE A 107 -0.10 -14.83 -19.63
C ILE A 107 -1.03 -13.75 -19.11
N SER A 108 -2.32 -14.03 -18.89
CA SER A 108 -3.27 -13.07 -18.32
C SER A 108 -2.79 -12.54 -16.97
N HIS A 109 -2.29 -13.43 -16.11
CA HIS A 109 -1.74 -13.05 -14.81
C HIS A 109 -0.52 -12.10 -14.95
N MET A 110 0.38 -12.36 -15.92
CA MET A 110 1.53 -11.48 -16.19
C MET A 110 1.09 -10.12 -16.73
N THR A 111 0.08 -10.06 -17.59
CA THR A 111 -0.46 -8.79 -18.12
C THR A 111 -1.06 -7.95 -16.99
N HIS A 112 -1.89 -8.53 -16.12
CA HIS A 112 -2.42 -7.82 -14.95
C HIS A 112 -1.32 -7.33 -14.00
N PHE A 113 -0.25 -8.12 -13.85
CA PHE A 113 0.91 -7.73 -13.05
C PHE A 113 1.62 -6.51 -13.65
N GLU A 114 1.86 -6.53 -14.96
CA GLU A 114 2.47 -5.41 -15.69
C GLU A 114 1.64 -4.13 -15.56
N ASP A 115 0.33 -4.21 -15.80
CA ASP A 115 -0.59 -3.08 -15.69
C ASP A 115 -0.57 -2.46 -14.28
N ALA A 116 -0.61 -3.30 -13.23
CA ALA A 116 -0.53 -2.85 -11.84
C ALA A 116 0.80 -2.16 -11.52
N LEU A 117 1.93 -2.69 -12.02
CA LEU A 117 3.25 -2.07 -11.83
C LEU A 117 3.36 -0.73 -12.56
N LEU A 118 2.87 -0.64 -13.80
CA LEU A 118 2.87 0.60 -14.56
C LEU A 118 2.02 1.67 -13.87
N LEU A 119 0.87 1.29 -13.33
CA LEU A 119 0.01 2.22 -12.61
C LEU A 119 0.68 2.71 -11.34
N LEU A 120 1.23 1.81 -10.51
CA LEU A 120 1.99 2.19 -9.31
C LEU A 120 3.16 3.13 -9.65
N SER A 121 3.88 2.85 -10.75
CA SER A 121 4.97 3.71 -11.21
C SER A 121 4.49 5.11 -11.59
N ARG A 122 3.31 5.24 -12.23
CA ARG A 122 2.71 6.54 -12.57
C ARG A 122 2.28 7.31 -11.32
N ILE A 123 1.72 6.62 -10.32
CA ILE A 123 1.35 7.22 -9.04
C ILE A 123 2.61 7.72 -8.33
N ASP A 124 3.65 6.90 -8.19
CA ASP A 124 4.91 7.27 -7.53
C ASP A 124 5.61 8.46 -8.21
N ALA A 125 5.49 8.56 -9.53
CA ALA A 125 6.03 9.68 -10.30
C ALA A 125 5.14 10.95 -10.27
N GLY A 126 3.94 10.90 -9.64
CA GLY A 126 2.96 11.99 -9.67
C GLY A 126 2.45 12.31 -11.08
N THR A 127 2.48 11.34 -12.00
CA THR A 127 2.09 11.51 -13.40
C THR A 127 0.72 10.92 -13.73
N LEU A 128 0.04 10.35 -12.74
CA LEU A 128 -1.32 9.85 -12.93
C LEU A 128 -2.29 11.03 -13.07
N SER A 129 -2.96 11.11 -14.22
CA SER A 129 -4.01 12.09 -14.45
C SER A 129 -5.34 11.50 -14.04
N LEU A 130 -5.95 12.05 -12.99
CA LEU A 130 -7.26 11.64 -12.50
C LEU A 130 -8.35 12.54 -13.07
N LYS A 131 -9.43 11.95 -13.55
CA LYS A 131 -10.65 12.64 -13.95
C LYS A 131 -11.61 12.67 -12.77
N ARG A 132 -11.43 13.65 -11.88
CA ARG A 132 -12.29 13.79 -10.70
C ARG A 132 -13.66 14.33 -11.09
N GLU A 133 -14.69 13.60 -10.74
CA GLU A 133 -16.10 13.95 -10.94
C GLU A 133 -16.93 13.51 -9.73
N ASP A 134 -18.14 14.00 -9.64
CA ASP A 134 -19.08 13.55 -8.60
C ASP A 134 -19.60 12.16 -8.98
N VAL A 135 -19.22 11.16 -8.23
CA VAL A 135 -19.55 9.74 -8.47
C VAL A 135 -20.37 9.20 -7.31
N ASP A 136 -21.49 8.56 -7.63
CA ASP A 136 -22.32 7.90 -6.63
C ASP A 136 -21.68 6.59 -6.14
N VAL A 137 -21.55 6.47 -4.80
CA VAL A 137 -20.91 5.32 -4.15
C VAL A 137 -21.62 4.01 -4.43
N PHE A 138 -22.96 4.00 -4.43
CA PHE A 138 -23.72 2.78 -4.73
C PHE A 138 -23.40 2.28 -6.13
N THR A 139 -23.37 3.20 -7.09
CA THR A 139 -23.06 2.89 -8.50
C THR A 139 -21.66 2.26 -8.63
N ILE A 140 -20.64 2.82 -7.97
CA ILE A 140 -19.28 2.24 -8.00
C ILE A 140 -19.26 0.83 -7.42
N LEU A 141 -19.88 0.62 -6.24
CA LEU A 141 -19.93 -0.68 -5.58
C LEU A 141 -20.64 -1.73 -6.43
N MET A 142 -21.77 -1.37 -7.03
CA MET A 142 -22.53 -2.27 -7.90
C MET A 142 -21.74 -2.66 -9.15
N LEU A 143 -21.14 -1.69 -9.84
CA LEU A 143 -20.34 -1.96 -11.04
C LEU A 143 -19.11 -2.82 -10.73
N ALA A 144 -18.46 -2.57 -9.61
CA ALA A 144 -17.33 -3.38 -9.15
C ALA A 144 -17.76 -4.84 -8.86
N ALA A 145 -18.90 -5.03 -8.20
CA ALA A 145 -19.45 -6.35 -7.92
C ALA A 145 -19.88 -7.08 -9.19
N ASP A 146 -20.53 -6.40 -10.14
CA ASP A 146 -20.94 -6.95 -11.42
C ASP A 146 -19.74 -7.45 -12.25
N ASN A 147 -18.64 -6.70 -12.27
CA ASN A 147 -17.41 -7.12 -12.93
C ASN A 147 -16.78 -8.39 -12.31
N LEU A 148 -17.04 -8.66 -11.04
CA LEU A 148 -16.55 -9.85 -10.33
C LEU A 148 -17.59 -10.97 -10.21
N GLN A 149 -18.79 -10.83 -10.79
CA GLN A 149 -19.90 -11.75 -10.62
C GLN A 149 -19.55 -13.22 -10.88
N GLU A 150 -18.85 -13.50 -11.99
CA GLU A 150 -18.44 -14.87 -12.30
C GLU A 150 -17.47 -15.46 -11.24
N MET A 151 -16.61 -14.63 -10.66
CA MET A 151 -15.67 -15.07 -9.64
C MET A 151 -16.40 -15.38 -8.35
N PHE A 152 -17.33 -14.54 -7.91
CA PHE A 152 -18.17 -14.76 -6.75
C PHE A 152 -19.02 -16.02 -6.90
N LEU A 153 -19.64 -16.23 -8.06
CA LEU A 153 -20.39 -17.45 -8.36
C LEU A 153 -19.53 -18.72 -8.29
N LYS A 154 -18.32 -18.68 -8.85
CA LYS A 154 -17.37 -19.81 -8.79
C LYS A 154 -16.87 -20.11 -7.38
N ALA A 155 -16.74 -19.08 -6.54
CA ALA A 155 -16.32 -19.21 -5.14
C ALA A 155 -17.48 -19.59 -4.21
N ASP A 156 -18.72 -19.59 -4.68
CA ASP A 156 -19.94 -19.75 -3.88
C ASP A 156 -20.00 -18.74 -2.74
N VAL A 157 -19.71 -17.47 -3.03
CA VAL A 157 -19.72 -16.34 -2.08
C VAL A 157 -20.74 -15.32 -2.54
N PHE A 158 -21.51 -14.79 -1.60
CA PHE A 158 -22.54 -13.77 -1.87
C PHE A 158 -21.96 -12.37 -1.64
N VAL A 159 -22.52 -11.39 -2.36
CA VAL A 159 -22.25 -9.96 -2.14
C VAL A 159 -23.54 -9.28 -1.72
N ASP A 160 -23.47 -8.51 -0.65
CA ASP A 160 -24.58 -7.74 -0.10
C ASP A 160 -24.22 -6.25 -0.11
N ILE A 161 -24.90 -5.49 -0.97
CA ILE A 161 -24.72 -4.04 -1.16
C ILE A 161 -26.09 -3.36 -0.98
N PRO A 162 -26.44 -2.94 0.24
CA PRO A 162 -27.71 -2.26 0.48
C PRO A 162 -27.71 -0.86 -0.14
N GLU A 163 -28.79 -0.50 -0.80
CA GLU A 163 -29.01 0.87 -1.25
C GLU A 163 -29.35 1.77 -0.05
N SER A 164 -28.48 2.74 0.25
CA SER A 164 -28.59 3.64 1.39
C SER A 164 -28.82 5.11 1.00
N GLY A 165 -29.33 5.35 -0.22
CA GLY A 165 -29.51 6.67 -0.80
C GLY A 165 -28.29 7.14 -1.59
N GLU A 166 -28.47 8.25 -2.32
CA GLU A 166 -27.43 8.86 -3.14
C GLU A 166 -26.35 9.50 -2.25
N MET A 167 -25.11 9.07 -2.42
CA MET A 167 -23.94 9.61 -1.71
C MET A 167 -22.79 9.82 -2.70
N LEU A 168 -22.50 11.08 -2.97
CA LEU A 168 -21.49 11.47 -3.96
C LEU A 168 -20.12 11.62 -3.33
N ILE A 169 -19.10 11.17 -4.05
CA ILE A 169 -17.68 11.42 -3.76
C ILE A 169 -17.05 12.09 -4.97
N CYS A 170 -16.11 13.03 -4.75
CA CYS A 170 -15.32 13.62 -5.81
C CYS A 170 -14.13 12.71 -6.12
N ALA A 171 -14.27 11.83 -7.12
CA ALA A 171 -13.31 10.78 -7.41
C ALA A 171 -13.26 10.46 -8.91
N ASP A 172 -12.24 9.74 -9.34
CA ASP A 172 -12.16 9.12 -10.65
C ASP A 172 -12.90 7.79 -10.62
N MET A 173 -13.93 7.65 -11.42
CA MET A 173 -14.82 6.49 -11.45
C MET A 173 -14.06 5.19 -11.76
N GLU A 174 -13.20 5.20 -12.79
CA GLU A 174 -12.50 4.01 -13.26
C GLU A 174 -11.49 3.53 -12.24
N TRP A 175 -10.67 4.43 -11.71
CA TRP A 175 -9.64 4.08 -10.72
C TRP A 175 -10.25 3.71 -9.37
N THR A 176 -11.31 4.37 -8.95
CA THR A 176 -12.00 4.01 -7.70
C THR A 176 -12.65 2.63 -7.81
N MET A 177 -13.28 2.34 -8.95
CA MET A 177 -13.82 1.01 -9.22
C MET A 177 -12.74 -0.07 -9.18
N GLU A 178 -11.57 0.16 -9.80
CA GLU A 178 -10.43 -0.76 -9.74
C GLU A 178 -9.99 -1.02 -8.29
N ALA A 179 -9.87 0.04 -7.47
CA ALA A 179 -9.52 -0.10 -6.05
C ALA A 179 -10.55 -0.93 -5.28
N ILE A 180 -11.85 -0.70 -5.50
CA ILE A 180 -12.94 -1.46 -4.88
C ILE A 180 -12.94 -2.92 -5.35
N MET A 181 -12.72 -3.19 -6.64
CA MET A 181 -12.63 -4.56 -7.17
C MET A 181 -11.52 -5.35 -6.50
N ASN A 182 -10.34 -4.77 -6.31
CA ASN A 182 -9.24 -5.42 -5.61
C ASN A 182 -9.58 -5.78 -4.16
N ILE A 183 -10.31 -4.89 -3.46
CA ILE A 183 -10.76 -5.12 -2.08
C ILE A 183 -11.84 -6.21 -2.02
N LEU A 184 -12.85 -6.15 -2.92
CA LEU A 184 -13.90 -7.16 -3.02
C LEU A 184 -13.33 -8.55 -3.33
N LYS A 185 -12.34 -8.61 -4.22
CA LYS A 185 -11.64 -9.83 -4.56
C LYS A 185 -10.89 -10.40 -3.37
N ASP A 186 -10.17 -9.57 -2.61
CA ASP A 186 -9.48 -9.99 -1.39
C ASP A 186 -10.45 -10.55 -0.35
N CYS A 187 -11.56 -9.85 -0.09
CA CYS A 187 -12.62 -10.33 0.79
C CYS A 187 -13.19 -11.69 0.31
N MET A 188 -13.49 -11.83 -1.00
CA MET A 188 -14.02 -13.06 -1.58
C MET A 188 -13.03 -14.25 -1.39
N GLU A 189 -11.75 -14.05 -1.65
CA GLU A 189 -10.72 -15.09 -1.53
C GLU A 189 -10.55 -15.59 -0.09
N HIS A 190 -10.92 -14.76 0.91
CA HIS A 190 -10.84 -15.11 2.33
C HIS A 190 -12.18 -15.56 2.94
N THR A 191 -13.26 -15.49 2.18
CA THR A 191 -14.59 -15.93 2.59
C THR A 191 -14.77 -17.42 2.29
N PRO A 192 -15.26 -18.23 3.23
CA PRO A 192 -15.59 -19.62 2.95
C PRO A 192 -16.80 -19.73 2.02
N SER A 193 -16.91 -20.85 1.28
CA SER A 193 -18.10 -21.18 0.47
C SER A 193 -19.39 -21.05 1.29
N GLY A 194 -20.41 -20.44 0.72
CA GLY A 194 -21.67 -20.07 1.39
C GLY A 194 -21.57 -18.82 2.25
N GLY A 195 -20.42 -18.16 2.33
CA GLY A 195 -20.24 -16.91 3.07
C GLY A 195 -20.65 -15.68 2.27
N THR A 196 -20.52 -14.51 2.90
CA THR A 196 -20.98 -13.24 2.32
C THR A 196 -19.93 -12.14 2.51
N VAL A 197 -19.74 -11.33 1.47
CA VAL A 197 -19.06 -10.05 1.52
C VAL A 197 -20.11 -8.95 1.59
N HIS A 198 -20.04 -8.15 2.64
CA HIS A 198 -20.98 -7.07 2.90
C HIS A 198 -20.34 -5.72 2.57
N CYS A 199 -21.14 -4.80 2.04
CA CYS A 199 -20.76 -3.40 1.87
C CYS A 199 -21.71 -2.51 2.66
N SER A 200 -21.21 -1.41 3.18
CA SER A 200 -22.02 -0.30 3.68
C SER A 200 -21.32 1.02 3.39
N TYR A 201 -22.09 2.08 3.29
CA TYR A 201 -21.55 3.42 3.09
C TYR A 201 -22.39 4.44 3.84
N GLU A 202 -21.73 5.47 4.33
CA GLU A 202 -22.35 6.55 5.07
C GLU A 202 -21.61 7.86 4.79
N GLN A 203 -22.31 8.98 4.84
CA GLN A 203 -21.75 10.30 4.60
C GLN A 203 -22.02 11.22 5.80
N ASN A 204 -21.03 12.02 6.16
CA ASN A 204 -21.13 13.11 7.09
C ASN A 204 -20.47 14.38 6.51
N PRO A 205 -20.54 15.55 7.16
CA PRO A 205 -19.97 16.78 6.60
C PRO A 205 -18.46 16.77 6.36
N LEU A 206 -17.70 15.81 6.93
CA LEU A 206 -16.26 15.75 6.83
C LEU A 206 -15.76 14.73 5.81
N TYR A 207 -16.48 13.61 5.66
CA TYR A 207 -16.09 12.52 4.75
C TYR A 207 -17.29 11.63 4.39
N THR A 208 -17.14 10.92 3.28
CA THR A 208 -17.94 9.74 2.93
C THR A 208 -17.13 8.49 3.26
N GLN A 209 -17.70 7.58 4.06
CA GLN A 209 -17.07 6.34 4.47
C GLN A 209 -17.72 5.15 3.76
N ILE A 210 -16.87 4.28 3.22
CA ILE A 210 -17.25 2.99 2.64
C ILE A 210 -16.62 1.90 3.50
N ARG A 211 -17.40 0.90 3.90
CA ARG A 211 -16.91 -0.30 4.59
C ARG A 211 -17.22 -1.53 3.77
N ILE A 212 -16.22 -2.39 3.61
CA ILE A 212 -16.34 -3.69 2.94
C ILE A 212 -15.80 -4.72 3.92
N TRP A 213 -16.59 -5.73 4.25
CA TRP A 213 -16.16 -6.77 5.18
C TRP A 213 -16.68 -8.14 4.78
N ASP A 214 -15.98 -9.18 5.22
CA ASP A 214 -16.30 -10.56 4.92
C ASP A 214 -16.76 -11.36 6.18
N THR A 215 -17.28 -12.55 5.95
CA THR A 215 -17.65 -13.51 6.99
C THR A 215 -16.60 -14.60 7.22
N GLY A 216 -15.36 -14.35 6.79
CA GLY A 216 -14.23 -15.26 6.92
C GLY A 216 -13.56 -15.24 8.28
N ALA A 217 -12.33 -15.74 8.33
CA ALA A 217 -11.55 -15.83 9.56
C ALA A 217 -10.87 -14.52 9.98
N GLY A 218 -10.88 -13.51 9.10
CA GLY A 218 -10.13 -12.27 9.29
C GLY A 218 -8.61 -12.44 9.11
N PHE A 219 -7.89 -11.35 9.31
CA PHE A 219 -6.43 -11.29 9.19
C PHE A 219 -5.74 -11.83 10.45
N ALA A 220 -4.55 -12.41 10.30
CA ALA A 220 -3.65 -12.57 11.44
C ALA A 220 -3.22 -11.19 11.95
N LYS A 221 -3.12 -11.03 13.27
CA LYS A 221 -2.82 -9.70 13.86
C LYS A 221 -1.49 -9.13 13.39
N GLU A 222 -0.53 -10.02 13.14
CA GLU A 222 0.80 -9.69 12.67
C GLU A 222 0.80 -9.20 11.20
N ASP A 223 -0.19 -9.62 10.41
CA ASP A 223 -0.30 -9.27 8.99
C ASP A 223 -0.94 -7.89 8.78
N ILE A 224 -1.81 -7.42 9.69
CA ILE A 224 -2.58 -6.18 9.55
C ILE A 224 -1.71 -4.94 9.22
N PRO A 225 -0.58 -4.69 9.88
CA PRO A 225 0.27 -3.54 9.56
C PRO A 225 0.87 -3.56 8.16
N HIS A 226 0.96 -4.75 7.54
CA HIS A 226 1.66 -5.01 6.30
C HIS A 226 0.74 -5.23 5.09
N LEU A 227 -0.58 -5.31 5.30
CA LEU A 227 -1.56 -5.65 4.24
C LEU A 227 -1.46 -4.77 2.99
N PHE A 228 -1.10 -3.51 3.17
CA PHE A 228 -0.97 -2.54 2.08
C PHE A 228 0.46 -2.36 1.57
N GLU A 229 1.41 -3.17 2.05
CA GLU A 229 2.77 -3.18 1.51
C GLU A 229 2.80 -3.92 0.18
N ARG A 230 3.60 -3.44 -0.76
CA ARG A 230 3.76 -4.06 -2.08
C ARG A 230 4.40 -5.44 -1.92
N PHE A 231 3.87 -6.42 -2.65
CA PHE A 231 4.32 -7.81 -2.63
C PHE A 231 4.11 -8.54 -1.30
N TYR A 232 3.45 -7.91 -0.34
CA TYR A 232 3.13 -8.59 0.90
C TYR A 232 2.04 -9.63 0.68
N ARG A 233 2.27 -10.80 1.24
CA ARG A 233 1.29 -11.91 1.27
C ARG A 233 1.23 -12.45 2.68
N GLY A 234 0.06 -12.44 3.28
CA GLY A 234 -0.17 -13.04 4.59
C GLY A 234 0.23 -14.51 4.63
N ARG A 235 0.67 -15.00 5.78
CA ARG A 235 1.22 -16.37 5.96
C ARG A 235 0.25 -17.51 5.62
N LYS A 236 -1.05 -17.24 5.57
CA LYS A 236 -2.12 -18.22 5.31
C LYS A 236 -2.77 -18.08 3.94
N MET A 237 -2.30 -17.19 3.09
CA MET A 237 -2.91 -16.98 1.77
C MET A 237 -2.72 -18.19 0.86
N LYS A 238 -3.83 -18.80 0.46
CA LYS A 238 -3.92 -19.84 -0.57
C LYS A 238 -4.41 -19.17 -1.85
N GLY A 239 -3.55 -18.82 -2.75
CA GLY A 239 -3.94 -18.23 -4.05
C GLY A 239 -2.75 -17.78 -4.87
N ASP A 240 -2.98 -17.50 -6.15
CA ASP A 240 -1.97 -17.02 -7.11
C ASP A 240 -1.77 -15.48 -7.03
N GLY A 241 -2.28 -14.82 -5.99
CA GLY A 241 -2.19 -13.37 -5.82
C GLY A 241 -0.75 -12.87 -5.71
N ILE A 242 -0.44 -11.75 -6.36
CA ILE A 242 0.91 -11.16 -6.44
C ILE A 242 1.25 -10.33 -5.20
N GLY A 243 0.25 -9.97 -4.38
CA GLY A 243 0.41 -9.07 -3.23
C GLY A 243 0.53 -7.60 -3.64
N ILE A 244 -0.06 -7.21 -4.77
CA ILE A 244 -0.06 -5.81 -5.26
C ILE A 244 -1.44 -5.17 -5.14
N GLY A 245 -2.53 -5.94 -5.19
CA GLY A 245 -3.89 -5.41 -5.28
C GLY A 245 -4.25 -4.43 -4.17
N LEU A 246 -4.02 -4.78 -2.89
CA LEU A 246 -4.30 -3.89 -1.76
C LEU A 246 -3.37 -2.67 -1.72
N ALA A 247 -2.10 -2.85 -2.08
CA ALA A 247 -1.15 -1.73 -2.20
C ALA A 247 -1.60 -0.75 -3.29
N LEU A 248 -2.09 -1.26 -4.41
CA LEU A 248 -2.63 -0.47 -5.50
C LEU A 248 -3.93 0.25 -5.09
N SER A 249 -4.85 -0.44 -4.41
CA SER A 249 -6.07 0.18 -3.87
C SER A 249 -5.76 1.34 -2.94
N LYS A 250 -4.79 1.16 -2.05
CA LYS A 250 -4.33 2.21 -1.15
C LYS A 250 -3.77 3.41 -1.93
N ALA A 251 -2.87 3.17 -2.88
CA ALA A 251 -2.26 4.22 -3.68
C ALA A 251 -3.31 5.02 -4.48
N ILE A 252 -4.28 4.35 -5.11
CA ILE A 252 -5.38 4.99 -5.84
C ILE A 252 -6.25 5.86 -4.92
N ILE A 253 -6.60 5.34 -3.73
CA ILE A 253 -7.44 6.06 -2.78
C ILE A 253 -6.73 7.28 -2.20
N GLU A 254 -5.44 7.13 -1.83
CA GLU A 254 -4.62 8.22 -1.29
C GLU A 254 -4.37 9.33 -2.33
N GLU A 255 -4.17 8.98 -3.61
CA GLU A 255 -4.02 9.96 -4.69
C GLU A 255 -5.30 10.79 -4.91
N GLN A 256 -6.44 10.28 -4.47
CA GLN A 256 -7.74 10.95 -4.51
C GLN A 256 -8.13 11.62 -3.18
N ASN A 257 -7.14 11.89 -2.33
CA ASN A 257 -7.35 12.52 -1.01
C ASN A 257 -8.23 11.67 -0.07
N GLY A 258 -8.19 10.35 -0.23
CA GLY A 258 -8.86 9.39 0.65
C GLY A 258 -7.89 8.70 1.59
N THR A 259 -8.43 7.87 2.45
CA THR A 259 -7.67 6.95 3.32
C THR A 259 -8.29 5.57 3.31
N ILE A 260 -7.46 4.54 3.47
CA ILE A 260 -7.91 3.16 3.65
C ILE A 260 -7.24 2.54 4.85
N THR A 261 -8.01 1.81 5.64
CA THR A 261 -7.53 1.02 6.77
C THR A 261 -8.16 -0.37 6.77
N ALA A 262 -7.49 -1.32 7.42
CA ALA A 262 -8.00 -2.68 7.57
C ALA A 262 -7.97 -3.10 9.05
N ARG A 263 -8.97 -3.86 9.46
CA ARG A 263 -9.08 -4.41 10.82
C ARG A 263 -9.94 -5.67 10.82
N ASN A 264 -9.89 -6.44 11.89
CA ASN A 264 -10.84 -7.51 12.12
C ASN A 264 -12.06 -6.99 12.85
N LEU A 265 -13.23 -7.51 12.50
CA LEU A 265 -14.47 -7.29 13.23
C LEU A 265 -14.63 -8.32 14.34
N ILE A 266 -15.36 -7.94 15.41
CA ILE A 266 -15.73 -8.88 16.48
C ILE A 266 -16.83 -9.80 15.93
N ASN A 267 -16.58 -11.11 15.95
CA ASN A 267 -17.50 -12.15 15.42
C ASN A 267 -17.79 -12.08 13.92
N ALA A 268 -16.94 -11.42 13.15
CA ALA A 268 -16.95 -11.39 11.69
C ALA A 268 -15.51 -11.46 11.18
N GLY A 269 -15.33 -11.47 9.86
CA GLY A 269 -14.01 -11.56 9.22
C GLY A 269 -13.21 -10.26 9.18
N ALA A 270 -12.52 -10.06 8.08
CA ALA A 270 -11.78 -8.83 7.78
C ALA A 270 -12.73 -7.69 7.41
N CYS A 271 -12.31 -6.47 7.70
CA CYS A 271 -13.03 -5.26 7.33
C CYS A 271 -12.05 -4.20 6.80
N PHE A 272 -12.34 -3.70 5.63
CA PHE A 272 -11.70 -2.53 5.04
C PHE A 272 -12.59 -1.32 5.24
N GLU A 273 -11.99 -0.20 5.63
CA GLU A 273 -12.66 1.08 5.84
C GLU A 273 -11.98 2.14 4.98
N ILE A 274 -12.72 2.70 4.04
CA ILE A 274 -12.26 3.72 3.10
C ILE A 274 -12.97 5.03 3.44
N ARG A 275 -12.26 6.15 3.41
CA ARG A 275 -12.83 7.48 3.61
C ARG A 275 -12.36 8.42 2.52
N PHE A 276 -13.31 9.09 1.87
CA PHE A 276 -13.06 10.20 0.97
C PHE A 276 -13.47 11.49 1.67
N TYR A 277 -12.54 12.42 1.84
CA TYR A 277 -12.77 13.67 2.56
C TYR A 277 -13.47 14.71 1.69
N SER A 278 -14.47 15.40 2.29
CA SER A 278 -15.15 16.51 1.63
C SER A 278 -14.19 17.69 1.46
N HIS A 279 -14.28 18.38 0.34
CA HIS A 279 -13.48 19.58 0.04
C HIS A 279 -14.16 20.84 0.51
#